data_91f45a9184ffa146a97d88c7c63bfa56
#
_entry.id   91f45a9184ffa146a97d88c7c63bfa56
#
_cell.length_a   1.000
_cell.length_b   1.000
_cell.length_c   1.000
_cell.angle_alpha   90.00
_cell.angle_beta   90.00
_cell.angle_gamma   90.00
#
_symmetry.space_group_name_H-M   'P 1'
#
loop_
_entity.id
_entity.type
_entity.pdbx_description
1 polymer ?
#
loop_
_entity_poly.entity_id
_entity_poly.type
_entity_poly.pdbx_seq_one_letter_code
_entity_poly.pdbx_strand_id
1 'polypeptide(L)'
;MTEIKTILSQLVEASHAGTLKRYDKIGETKPYYGVPMGALSKIAKTYINQSDLFVPLWQTGILEAQYLAIQIVKNKPDQLVASDLKSSISKQVSHNILDKLASLILSKRRDSKDWEEYLLTQDQAIFQRLGWFLRAKYFARKTATDQEIEQTLTYIEEHLKTTDPLIQWIMK
;
A
#
# COMPACT_ATOMS: atom_id res chain seq x y z
N MET A 1 -5.80 20.03 12.44
CA MET A 1 -7.14 19.94 11.81
C MET A 1 -7.29 20.84 10.56
N THR A 2 -6.71 22.04 10.52
CA THR A 2 -6.81 22.97 9.36
C THR A 2 -6.13 22.42 8.12
N GLU A 3 -4.94 21.82 8.26
CA GLU A 3 -4.12 21.34 7.15
C GLU A 3 -4.75 20.18 6.37
N ILE A 4 -5.36 19.20 7.06
CA ILE A 4 -6.10 18.10 6.41
C ILE A 4 -7.26 18.65 5.57
N LYS A 5 -8.03 19.62 6.10
CA LYS A 5 -9.11 20.26 5.33
C LYS A 5 -8.59 20.93 4.08
N THR A 6 -7.45 21.64 4.17
CA THR A 6 -6.79 22.27 3.03
C THR A 6 -6.38 21.24 1.98
N ILE A 7 -5.77 20.12 2.41
CA ILE A 7 -5.38 19.02 1.51
C ILE A 7 -6.62 18.44 0.81
N LEU A 8 -7.68 18.16 1.56
CA LEU A 8 -8.91 17.61 0.98
C LEU A 8 -9.56 18.57 -0.01
N SER A 9 -9.57 19.89 0.27
CA SER A 9 -10.04 20.90 -0.70
C SER A 9 -9.20 20.87 -1.99
N GLN A 10 -7.87 20.81 -1.88
CA GLN A 10 -6.98 20.70 -3.05
C GLN A 10 -7.27 19.42 -3.87
N LEU A 11 -7.58 18.30 -3.21
CA LEU A 11 -7.97 17.08 -3.90
C LEU A 11 -9.30 17.22 -4.64
N VAL A 12 -10.30 17.87 -4.03
CA VAL A 12 -11.58 18.13 -4.67
C VAL A 12 -11.41 19.06 -5.89
N GLU A 13 -10.64 20.14 -5.75
CA GLU A 13 -10.36 21.09 -6.85
C GLU A 13 -9.61 20.43 -8.01
N ALA A 14 -8.76 19.44 -7.72
CA ALA A 14 -8.01 18.70 -8.72
C ALA A 14 -8.78 17.52 -9.34
N SER A 15 -10.05 17.32 -8.99
CA SER A 15 -10.91 16.26 -9.53
C SER A 15 -11.06 16.39 -11.05
N HIS A 16 -11.11 15.24 -11.74
CA HIS A 16 -11.23 15.18 -13.18
C HIS A 16 -12.21 14.09 -13.62
N ALA A 17 -13.20 14.47 -14.42
CA ALA A 17 -14.28 13.57 -14.85
C ALA A 17 -13.79 12.30 -15.56
N GLY A 18 -12.71 12.39 -16.35
CA GLY A 18 -12.10 11.22 -17.00
C GLY A 18 -11.49 10.23 -16.02
N THR A 19 -10.92 10.71 -14.90
CA THR A 19 -10.38 9.86 -13.84
C THR A 19 -11.50 9.18 -13.07
N LEU A 20 -12.56 9.90 -12.74
CA LEU A 20 -13.76 9.34 -12.11
C LEU A 20 -14.35 8.19 -12.94
N LYS A 21 -14.60 8.42 -14.23
CA LYS A 21 -15.09 7.38 -15.16
C LYS A 21 -14.19 6.15 -15.19
N ARG A 22 -12.86 6.35 -15.14
CA ARG A 22 -11.91 5.24 -15.11
C ARG A 22 -12.01 4.45 -13.80
N TYR A 23 -12.12 5.10 -12.65
CA TYR A 23 -12.26 4.43 -11.36
C TYR A 23 -13.57 3.65 -11.28
N ASP A 24 -14.68 4.24 -11.74
CA ASP A 24 -15.98 3.54 -11.83
C ASP A 24 -15.88 2.29 -12.74
N LYS A 25 -15.22 2.41 -13.90
CA LYS A 25 -15.05 1.31 -14.86
C LYS A 25 -14.26 0.13 -14.29
N ILE A 26 -13.23 0.38 -13.49
CA ILE A 26 -12.41 -0.69 -12.89
C ILE A 26 -12.95 -1.17 -11.54
N GLY A 27 -14.06 -0.62 -11.05
CA GLY A 27 -14.63 -0.98 -9.76
C GLY A 27 -13.75 -0.60 -8.57
N GLU A 28 -13.10 0.57 -8.63
CA GLU A 28 -12.23 1.03 -7.55
C GLU A 28 -13.01 1.27 -6.25
N THR A 29 -12.35 1.09 -5.11
CA THR A 29 -12.95 1.23 -3.79
C THR A 29 -13.29 2.69 -3.48
N LYS A 30 -14.57 2.98 -3.18
CA LYS A 30 -15.06 4.31 -2.75
C LYS A 30 -14.76 4.54 -1.27
N PRO A 31 -14.65 5.82 -0.80
CA PRO A 31 -14.80 7.06 -1.58
C PRO A 31 -13.54 7.49 -2.35
N TYR A 32 -13.72 8.18 -3.45
CA TYR A 32 -12.65 8.83 -4.24
C TYR A 32 -13.15 10.11 -4.92
N TYR A 33 -12.21 11.00 -5.26
CA TYR A 33 -12.47 12.29 -5.94
C TYR A 33 -12.12 12.27 -7.43
N GLY A 34 -11.40 11.26 -7.89
CA GLY A 34 -10.97 11.16 -9.28
C GLY A 34 -9.80 12.08 -9.63
N VAL A 35 -8.83 12.24 -8.75
CA VAL A 35 -7.67 13.10 -8.97
C VAL A 35 -6.63 12.41 -9.84
N PRO A 36 -6.15 13.02 -10.95
CA PRO A 36 -5.08 12.47 -11.76
C PRO A 36 -3.76 12.36 -10.99
N MET A 37 -2.98 11.30 -11.28
CA MET A 37 -1.70 11.03 -10.61
C MET A 37 -0.71 12.19 -10.64
N GLY A 38 -0.69 12.97 -11.75
CA GLY A 38 0.16 14.16 -11.88
C GLY A 38 -0.20 15.25 -10.88
N ALA A 39 -1.49 15.45 -10.63
CA ALA A 39 -1.97 16.42 -9.63
C ALA A 39 -1.67 15.93 -8.22
N LEU A 40 -1.91 14.64 -7.91
CA LEU A 40 -1.54 14.03 -6.63
C LEU A 40 -0.05 14.18 -6.34
N SER A 41 0.81 13.98 -7.33
CA SER A 41 2.26 14.14 -7.17
C SER A 41 2.67 15.58 -6.89
N LYS A 42 1.97 16.58 -7.45
CA LYS A 42 2.21 18.00 -7.16
C LYS A 42 1.82 18.33 -5.72
N ILE A 43 0.63 17.92 -5.30
CA ILE A 43 0.16 18.11 -3.91
C ILE A 43 1.12 17.44 -2.93
N ALA A 44 1.52 16.19 -3.17
CA ALA A 44 2.44 15.46 -2.31
C ALA A 44 3.78 16.19 -2.07
N LYS A 45 4.32 16.86 -3.09
CA LYS A 45 5.58 17.61 -2.98
C LYS A 45 5.51 18.75 -1.96
N THR A 46 4.36 19.37 -1.79
CA THR A 46 4.17 20.45 -0.81
C THR A 46 4.28 19.96 0.63
N TYR A 47 3.91 18.71 0.88
CA TYR A 47 3.82 18.12 2.21
C TYR A 47 4.89 17.02 2.45
N ILE A 48 5.92 16.95 1.62
CA ILE A 48 6.93 15.87 1.68
C ILE A 48 7.59 15.79 3.06
N ASN A 49 7.73 14.58 3.59
CA ASN A 49 8.30 14.24 4.90
C ASN A 49 7.50 14.71 6.13
N GLN A 50 6.28 15.16 5.98
CA GLN A 50 5.38 15.45 7.12
C GLN A 50 4.69 14.14 7.54
N SER A 51 5.35 13.35 8.37
CA SER A 51 4.87 12.01 8.76
C SER A 51 3.62 12.04 9.65
N ASP A 52 3.39 13.12 10.36
CA ASP A 52 2.21 13.39 11.18
C ASP A 52 0.91 13.48 10.36
N LEU A 53 1.00 13.75 9.05
CA LEU A 53 -0.15 13.74 8.15
C LEU A 53 -0.58 12.32 7.72
N PHE A 54 0.25 11.31 7.91
CA PHE A 54 -0.04 9.95 7.43
C PHE A 54 -1.35 9.41 8.02
N VAL A 55 -1.45 9.33 9.34
CA VAL A 55 -2.62 8.77 10.03
C VAL A 55 -3.90 9.56 9.73
N PRO A 56 -3.93 10.91 9.88
CA PRO A 56 -5.11 11.68 9.57
C PRO A 56 -5.60 11.55 8.13
N LEU A 57 -4.70 11.55 7.13
CA LEU A 57 -5.08 11.34 5.73
C LEU A 57 -5.58 9.93 5.49
N TRP A 58 -4.93 8.93 6.09
CA TRP A 58 -5.33 7.52 5.96
C TRP A 58 -6.74 7.27 6.50
N GLN A 59 -7.04 7.83 7.65
CA GLN A 59 -8.34 7.69 8.34
C GLN A 59 -9.51 8.33 7.60
N THR A 60 -9.26 9.20 6.61
CA THR A 60 -10.34 9.74 5.77
C THR A 60 -11.05 8.65 4.95
N GLY A 61 -10.39 7.53 4.70
CA GLY A 61 -10.89 6.46 3.82
C GLY A 61 -10.93 6.86 2.34
N ILE A 62 -10.55 8.10 1.97
CA ILE A 62 -10.57 8.58 0.60
C ILE A 62 -9.35 8.03 -0.13
N LEU A 63 -9.55 7.39 -1.28
CA LEU A 63 -8.50 6.72 -2.06
C LEU A 63 -7.28 7.61 -2.30
N GLU A 64 -7.51 8.85 -2.78
CA GLU A 64 -6.44 9.79 -3.10
C GLU A 64 -5.75 10.32 -1.85
N ALA A 65 -6.47 10.50 -0.74
CA ALA A 65 -5.87 10.90 0.52
C ALA A 65 -4.97 9.80 1.10
N GLN A 66 -5.38 8.53 1.01
CA GLN A 66 -4.55 7.38 1.40
C GLN A 66 -3.31 7.26 0.50
N TYR A 67 -3.47 7.45 -0.81
CA TYR A 67 -2.33 7.49 -1.73
C TYR A 67 -1.38 8.64 -1.39
N LEU A 68 -1.92 9.82 -1.09
CA LEU A 68 -1.14 11.01 -0.71
C LEU A 68 -0.36 10.76 0.59
N ALA A 69 -0.98 10.14 1.59
CA ALA A 69 -0.31 9.74 2.83
C ALA A 69 0.96 8.91 2.55
N ILE A 70 0.88 7.92 1.66
CA ILE A 70 2.03 7.13 1.24
C ILE A 70 3.09 8.01 0.55
N GLN A 71 2.70 8.88 -0.38
CA GLN A 71 3.62 9.70 -1.16
C GLN A 71 4.42 10.69 -0.30
N ILE A 72 3.80 11.24 0.73
CA ILE A 72 4.42 12.20 1.66
C ILE A 72 5.58 11.56 2.42
N VAL A 73 5.44 10.29 2.85
CA VAL A 73 6.40 9.62 3.75
C VAL A 73 7.34 8.64 3.05
N LYS A 74 7.16 8.36 1.76
CA LYS A 74 7.91 7.30 1.03
C LYS A 74 9.43 7.42 1.05
N ASN A 75 9.97 8.62 1.32
CA ASN A 75 11.42 8.85 1.39
C ASN A 75 11.99 8.60 2.79
N LYS A 76 11.14 8.55 3.81
CA LYS A 76 11.50 8.32 5.21
C LYS A 76 10.53 7.34 5.89
N PRO A 77 10.39 6.11 5.36
CA PRO A 77 9.38 5.15 5.82
C PRO A 77 9.57 4.73 7.27
N ASP A 78 10.80 4.78 7.79
CA ASP A 78 11.12 4.42 9.18
C ASP A 78 10.61 5.44 10.20
N GLN A 79 10.12 6.61 9.78
CA GLN A 79 9.48 7.58 10.67
C GLN A 79 8.06 7.16 11.08
N LEU A 80 7.43 6.24 10.33
CA LEU A 80 6.10 5.74 10.68
C LEU A 80 6.18 4.72 11.82
N VAL A 81 5.29 4.86 12.79
CA VAL A 81 5.18 3.94 13.92
C VAL A 81 4.54 2.63 13.45
N ALA A 82 5.05 1.50 13.93
CA ALA A 82 4.56 0.18 13.52
C ALA A 82 3.08 -0.05 13.85
N SER A 83 2.58 0.48 14.97
CA SER A 83 1.15 0.41 15.34
C SER A 83 0.25 1.11 14.31
N ASP A 84 0.67 2.28 13.81
CA ASP A 84 -0.07 3.04 12.82
C ASP A 84 -0.13 2.30 11.47
N LEU A 85 0.98 1.68 11.07
CA LEU A 85 1.03 0.85 9.88
C LEU A 85 0.15 -0.40 10.01
N LYS A 86 0.18 -1.09 11.15
CA LYS A 86 -0.68 -2.25 11.39
C LYS A 86 -2.17 -1.88 11.32
N SER A 87 -2.56 -0.77 11.96
CA SER A 87 -3.94 -0.28 11.92
C SER A 87 -4.39 0.20 10.55
N SER A 88 -3.45 0.54 9.67
CA SER A 88 -3.71 0.96 8.29
C SER A 88 -4.09 -0.18 7.35
N ILE A 89 -3.77 -1.43 7.71
CA ILE A 89 -4.06 -2.59 6.87
C ILE A 89 -5.44 -3.13 7.22
N SER A 90 -6.40 -2.99 6.31
CA SER A 90 -7.76 -3.50 6.50
C SER A 90 -8.44 -3.85 5.17
N LYS A 91 -9.52 -4.64 5.26
CA LYS A 91 -10.31 -5.05 4.08
C LYS A 91 -11.04 -3.88 3.39
N GLN A 92 -11.22 -2.76 4.09
CA GLN A 92 -11.89 -1.58 3.56
C GLN A 92 -10.98 -0.73 2.68
N VAL A 93 -9.67 -0.93 2.77
CA VAL A 93 -8.69 -0.20 1.94
C VAL A 93 -8.55 -0.89 0.60
N SER A 94 -8.51 -0.10 -0.47
CA SER A 94 -8.26 -0.61 -1.82
C SER A 94 -6.97 -1.44 -1.89
N HIS A 95 -7.01 -2.58 -2.57
CA HIS A 95 -5.84 -3.42 -2.79
C HIS A 95 -4.71 -2.65 -3.48
N ASN A 96 -5.06 -1.75 -4.41
CA ASN A 96 -4.09 -0.89 -5.09
C ASN A 96 -3.34 0.01 -4.10
N ILE A 97 -4.02 0.55 -3.09
CA ILE A 97 -3.41 1.37 -2.03
C ILE A 97 -2.54 0.51 -1.13
N LEU A 98 -3.00 -0.68 -0.74
CA LEU A 98 -2.22 -1.59 0.09
C LEU A 98 -0.95 -2.10 -0.63
N ASP A 99 -1.04 -2.42 -1.92
CA ASP A 99 0.14 -2.77 -2.73
C ASP A 99 1.14 -1.60 -2.82
N LYS A 100 0.66 -0.35 -2.87
CA LYS A 100 1.51 0.84 -2.80
C LYS A 100 2.14 1.02 -1.42
N LEU A 101 1.38 0.77 -0.34
CA LEU A 101 1.91 0.78 1.03
C LEU A 101 3.05 -0.25 1.17
N ALA A 102 2.83 -1.48 0.72
CA ALA A 102 3.86 -2.52 0.73
C ALA A 102 5.08 -2.14 -0.11
N SER A 103 4.87 -1.65 -1.36
CA SER A 103 5.94 -1.34 -2.29
C SER A 103 6.77 -0.11 -1.91
N LEU A 104 6.14 0.95 -1.42
CA LEU A 104 6.79 2.25 -1.22
C LEU A 104 7.18 2.51 0.24
N ILE A 105 6.56 1.81 1.18
CA ILE A 105 6.80 1.97 2.61
C ILE A 105 7.40 0.69 3.19
N LEU A 106 6.62 -0.39 3.34
CA LEU A 106 7.05 -1.58 4.09
C LEU A 106 8.33 -2.19 3.51
N SER A 107 8.44 -2.31 2.17
CA SER A 107 9.61 -2.91 1.52
C SER A 107 10.90 -2.08 1.64
N LYS A 108 10.80 -0.81 2.05
CA LYS A 108 11.95 0.11 2.18
C LYS A 108 12.36 0.36 3.62
N ARG A 109 11.59 -0.13 4.59
CA ARG A 109 11.91 -0.03 6.01
C ARG A 109 13.10 -0.92 6.36
N ARG A 110 13.82 -0.55 7.40
CA ARG A 110 14.92 -1.36 7.95
C ARG A 110 14.43 -2.71 8.49
N ASP A 111 13.21 -2.73 9.05
CA ASP A 111 12.51 -3.90 9.58
C ASP A 111 11.62 -4.60 8.53
N SER A 112 11.90 -4.43 7.23
CA SER A 112 11.10 -5.00 6.12
C SER A 112 10.95 -6.52 6.20
N LYS A 113 11.98 -7.24 6.70
CA LYS A 113 11.93 -8.70 6.87
C LYS A 113 11.00 -9.11 8.01
N ASP A 114 11.04 -8.39 9.13
CA ASP A 114 10.15 -8.62 10.27
C ASP A 114 8.69 -8.36 9.86
N TRP A 115 8.46 -7.35 9.00
CA TRP A 115 7.14 -7.10 8.43
C TRP A 115 6.67 -8.23 7.52
N GLU A 116 7.53 -8.78 6.67
CA GLU A 116 7.19 -9.95 5.84
C GLU A 116 6.74 -11.12 6.70
N GLU A 117 7.55 -11.49 7.70
CA GLU A 117 7.26 -12.59 8.62
C GLU A 117 5.94 -12.36 9.38
N TYR A 118 5.77 -11.18 9.98
CA TYR A 118 4.54 -10.81 10.66
C TYR A 118 3.30 -10.94 9.75
N LEU A 119 3.37 -10.43 8.52
CA LEU A 119 2.24 -10.42 7.60
C LEU A 119 1.88 -11.84 7.12
N LEU A 120 2.86 -12.70 6.91
CA LEU A 120 2.64 -14.08 6.48
C LEU A 120 2.05 -14.97 7.58
N THR A 121 2.23 -14.63 8.86
CA THR A 121 1.65 -15.37 9.99
C THR A 121 0.20 -14.98 10.31
N GLN A 122 -0.36 -13.99 9.65
CA GLN A 122 -1.73 -13.56 9.89
C GLN A 122 -2.74 -14.46 9.15
N ASP A 123 -3.90 -14.72 9.76
CA ASP A 123 -4.96 -15.56 9.15
C ASP A 123 -5.70 -14.87 8.00
N GLN A 124 -5.71 -13.55 7.98
CA GLN A 124 -6.44 -12.79 6.97
C GLN A 124 -5.69 -12.72 5.65
N ALA A 125 -6.35 -13.10 4.55
CA ALA A 125 -5.78 -13.10 3.20
C ALA A 125 -5.14 -11.76 2.79
N ILE A 126 -5.69 -10.63 3.25
CA ILE A 126 -5.14 -9.31 2.93
C ILE A 126 -3.74 -9.09 3.53
N PHE A 127 -3.49 -9.57 4.74
CA PHE A 127 -2.17 -9.50 5.35
C PHE A 127 -1.19 -10.44 4.65
N GLN A 128 -1.60 -11.68 4.41
CA GLN A 128 -0.77 -12.65 3.68
C GLN A 128 -0.42 -12.15 2.28
N ARG A 129 -1.38 -11.51 1.56
CA ARG A 129 -1.11 -10.85 0.28
C ARG A 129 0.06 -9.87 0.37
N LEU A 130 0.07 -9.01 1.38
CA LEU A 130 1.15 -8.04 1.57
C LEU A 130 2.47 -8.71 1.94
N GLY A 131 2.44 -9.77 2.76
CA GLY A 131 3.62 -10.56 3.09
C GLY A 131 4.24 -11.20 1.84
N TRP A 132 3.43 -11.82 0.99
CA TRP A 132 3.87 -12.35 -0.30
C TRP A 132 4.40 -11.28 -1.24
N PHE A 133 3.79 -10.09 -1.23
CA PHE A 133 4.30 -8.95 -1.99
C PHE A 133 5.70 -8.52 -1.51
N LEU A 134 5.95 -8.48 -0.20
CA LEU A 134 7.27 -8.19 0.34
C LEU A 134 8.29 -9.27 -0.03
N ARG A 135 7.92 -10.54 0.05
CA ARG A 135 8.75 -11.68 -0.36
C ARG A 135 9.14 -11.59 -1.83
N ALA A 136 8.20 -11.32 -2.72
CA ALA A 136 8.47 -11.10 -4.13
C ALA A 136 9.44 -9.91 -4.36
N LYS A 137 9.28 -8.81 -3.60
CA LYS A 137 10.21 -7.67 -3.65
C LYS A 137 11.61 -8.01 -3.14
N TYR A 138 11.71 -8.84 -2.10
CA TYR A 138 12.99 -9.32 -1.59
C TYR A 138 13.73 -10.14 -2.65
N PHE A 139 13.07 -11.08 -3.29
CA PHE A 139 13.65 -11.89 -4.37
C PHE A 139 14.04 -11.05 -5.59
N ALA A 140 13.23 -10.08 -5.97
CA ALA A 140 13.53 -9.17 -7.09
C ALA A 140 14.82 -8.36 -6.86
N ARG A 141 15.23 -8.15 -5.63
CA ARG A 141 16.51 -7.48 -5.29
C ARG A 141 17.73 -8.39 -5.36
N LYS A 142 17.54 -9.68 -5.67
CA LYS A 142 18.57 -10.71 -5.72
C LYS A 142 19.38 -10.83 -4.41
N THR A 143 18.70 -10.68 -3.30
CA THR A 143 19.28 -10.80 -1.94
C THR A 143 18.94 -12.13 -1.28
N ALA A 144 18.01 -12.90 -1.87
CA ALA A 144 17.63 -14.21 -1.39
C ALA A 144 18.70 -15.25 -1.71
N THR A 145 18.89 -16.21 -0.80
CA THR A 145 19.72 -17.38 -1.00
C THR A 145 19.00 -18.41 -1.88
N ASP A 146 19.74 -19.32 -2.52
CA ASP A 146 19.16 -20.40 -3.31
C ASP A 146 18.22 -21.27 -2.45
N GLN A 147 18.57 -21.51 -1.20
CA GLN A 147 17.73 -22.26 -0.25
C GLN A 147 16.40 -21.56 0.01
N GLU A 148 16.38 -20.24 0.22
CA GLU A 148 15.14 -19.47 0.42
C GLU A 148 14.25 -19.50 -0.83
N ILE A 149 14.87 -19.45 -2.01
CA ILE A 149 14.17 -19.55 -3.29
C ILE A 149 13.52 -20.93 -3.43
N GLU A 150 14.28 -22.00 -3.21
CA GLU A 150 13.79 -23.37 -3.31
C GLU A 150 12.64 -23.66 -2.33
N GLN A 151 12.79 -23.27 -1.07
CA GLN A 151 11.73 -23.41 -0.07
C GLN A 151 10.45 -22.64 -0.46
N THR A 152 10.61 -21.44 -1.02
CA THR A 152 9.46 -20.64 -1.45
C THR A 152 8.77 -21.26 -2.66
N LEU A 153 9.52 -21.76 -3.64
CA LEU A 153 8.95 -22.43 -4.82
C LEU A 153 8.20 -23.70 -4.41
N THR A 154 8.78 -24.52 -3.55
CA THR A 154 8.12 -25.71 -3.00
C THR A 154 6.81 -25.36 -2.32
N TYR A 155 6.80 -24.34 -1.47
CA TYR A 155 5.57 -23.88 -0.82
C TYR A 155 4.51 -23.44 -1.85
N ILE A 156 4.91 -22.68 -2.87
CA ILE A 156 4.01 -22.23 -3.93
C ILE A 156 3.41 -23.41 -4.69
N GLU A 157 4.22 -24.39 -5.08
CA GLU A 157 3.78 -25.58 -5.82
C GLU A 157 2.72 -26.37 -5.02
N GLU A 158 2.94 -26.55 -3.72
CA GLU A 158 2.04 -27.28 -2.85
C GLU A 158 0.73 -26.56 -2.55
N HIS A 159 0.75 -25.22 -2.44
CA HIS A 159 -0.37 -24.46 -1.89
C HIS A 159 -1.09 -23.56 -2.89
N LEU A 160 -0.52 -23.30 -4.07
CA LEU A 160 -1.07 -22.32 -5.03
C LEU A 160 -2.54 -22.59 -5.38
N LYS A 161 -2.94 -23.85 -5.54
CA LYS A 161 -4.32 -24.21 -5.94
C LYS A 161 -5.34 -24.06 -4.83
N THR A 162 -4.91 -24.16 -3.57
CA THR A 162 -5.77 -24.11 -2.37
C THR A 162 -5.77 -22.73 -1.71
N THR A 163 -4.84 -21.87 -2.09
CA THR A 163 -4.69 -20.53 -1.52
C THR A 163 -5.79 -19.58 -2.03
N ASP A 164 -6.14 -18.60 -1.21
CA ASP A 164 -7.09 -17.55 -1.56
C ASP A 164 -6.70 -16.84 -2.88
N PRO A 165 -7.64 -16.64 -3.82
CA PRO A 165 -7.37 -15.99 -5.11
C PRO A 165 -6.66 -14.63 -4.99
N LEU A 166 -6.90 -13.91 -3.88
CA LEU A 166 -6.26 -12.63 -3.58
C LEU A 166 -4.73 -12.77 -3.44
N ILE A 167 -4.27 -13.93 -2.93
CA ILE A 167 -2.86 -14.24 -2.74
C ILE A 167 -2.28 -14.88 -4.00
N GLN A 168 -3.02 -15.76 -4.65
CA GLN A 168 -2.58 -16.46 -5.87
C GLN A 168 -2.02 -15.52 -6.94
N TRP A 169 -2.59 -14.33 -7.05
CA TRP A 169 -2.15 -13.33 -8.04
C TRP A 169 -0.69 -12.89 -7.83
N ILE A 170 -0.20 -12.89 -6.60
CA ILE A 170 1.19 -12.51 -6.29
C ILE A 170 2.14 -13.70 -6.37
N MET A 171 1.64 -14.92 -6.13
CA MET A 171 2.42 -16.14 -6.17
C MET A 171 2.72 -16.62 -7.61
N LYS A 172 1.98 -16.12 -8.62
CA LYS A 172 2.18 -16.40 -10.05
C LYS A 172 3.19 -15.46 -10.68
#